data_fdba9cd6acb5a81fcef103ab526ec616
#
_entry.id   fdba9cd6acb5a81fcef103ab526ec616
#
_cell.length_a   1.000
_cell.length_b   1.000
_cell.length_c   1.000
_cell.angle_alpha   90.00
_cell.angle_beta   90.00
_cell.angle_gamma   90.00
#
_symmetry.space_group_name_H-M   'P 1'
#
loop_
_entity.id
_entity.type
_entity.pdbx_description
1 polymer ?
#
loop_
_entity_poly.entity_id
_entity_poly.type
_entity_poly.pdbx_seq_one_letter_code
_entity_poly.pdbx_strand_id
1 'polypeptide(L)'
;MDANDLYDPEFRKLIKSKKQTVIISVGSLEQHGAHLPITTDSDIVTEIASRLAKKCGFIVLPTINYGVSYEHDPLTNVNIADYNLEEILFNIITSLFHMAPGKETRGKVTSKLSYIILNGHHGNAGALANLEAKLKDKYLGKGFPHAPQGKLRVYSYWHFMEHEFDHAGFVETSLMLAISDKVKMKKAKKGFTTKGLSEKEIRRINKLSTEPGGFPKVAKNGVWGDPTSATKKDGEKFLAEIVRNLAKECQSCLTD
;
A
#
# COMPACT_ATOMS: atom_id res chain seq x y z
N MET A 1 -13.10 0.40 -11.00
CA MET A 1 -13.18 -0.75 -11.96
C MET A 1 -12.00 -1.65 -11.69
N ASP A 2 -12.23 -2.94 -11.50
CA ASP A 2 -11.18 -3.91 -11.23
C ASP A 2 -10.66 -4.49 -12.55
N ALA A 3 -9.34 -4.47 -12.75
CA ALA A 3 -8.73 -5.01 -13.98
C ALA A 3 -8.89 -6.53 -14.09
N ASN A 4 -9.11 -7.25 -12.97
CA ASN A 4 -9.42 -8.68 -13.00
C ASN A 4 -10.75 -9.00 -13.73
N ASP A 5 -11.66 -8.04 -13.82
CA ASP A 5 -12.98 -8.19 -14.46
C ASP A 5 -13.01 -7.63 -15.89
N LEU A 6 -11.88 -7.12 -16.42
CA LEU A 6 -11.82 -6.44 -17.71
C LEU A 6 -11.13 -7.29 -18.79
N TYR A 7 -11.73 -7.31 -19.99
CA TYR A 7 -11.13 -7.87 -21.18
C TYR A 7 -10.34 -6.81 -21.95
N ASP A 8 -9.42 -7.22 -22.87
CA ASP A 8 -8.54 -6.30 -23.61
C ASP A 8 -9.27 -5.10 -24.25
N PRO A 9 -10.38 -5.26 -24.99
CA PRO A 9 -11.03 -4.10 -25.60
C PRO A 9 -11.53 -3.06 -24.58
N GLU A 10 -12.04 -3.52 -23.44
CA GLU A 10 -12.56 -2.68 -22.36
C GLU A 10 -11.42 -1.97 -21.64
N PHE A 11 -10.38 -2.70 -21.23
CA PHE A 11 -9.20 -2.13 -20.57
C PHE A 11 -8.54 -1.09 -21.46
N ARG A 12 -8.30 -1.42 -22.74
CA ARG A 12 -7.73 -0.50 -23.73
C ARG A 12 -8.55 0.77 -23.91
N LYS A 13 -9.88 0.67 -23.94
CA LYS A 13 -10.78 1.82 -24.01
C LYS A 13 -10.65 2.71 -22.78
N LEU A 14 -10.59 2.11 -21.60
CA LEU A 14 -10.47 2.82 -20.33
C LEU A 14 -9.17 3.60 -20.20
N ILE A 15 -8.01 2.96 -20.44
CA ILE A 15 -6.69 3.62 -20.32
C ILE A 15 -6.47 4.71 -21.38
N LYS A 16 -7.16 4.64 -22.53
CA LYS A 16 -7.13 5.68 -23.56
C LYS A 16 -8.12 6.81 -23.34
N SER A 17 -9.03 6.68 -22.36
CA SER A 17 -9.97 7.73 -22.03
C SER A 17 -9.26 8.96 -21.44
N LYS A 18 -9.93 10.13 -21.50
CA LYS A 18 -9.36 11.37 -20.93
C LYS A 18 -9.32 11.27 -19.40
N LYS A 19 -8.17 11.62 -18.81
CA LYS A 19 -7.98 11.73 -17.32
C LYS A 19 -8.40 10.46 -16.57
N GLN A 20 -7.69 9.36 -16.78
CA GLN A 20 -7.91 8.14 -16.01
C GLN A 20 -6.87 8.00 -14.89
N THR A 21 -7.28 7.50 -13.74
CA THR A 21 -6.39 7.17 -12.63
C THR A 21 -6.29 5.65 -12.46
N VAL A 22 -5.07 5.17 -12.32
CA VAL A 22 -4.76 3.75 -12.09
C VAL A 22 -4.20 3.59 -10.68
N ILE A 23 -4.80 2.69 -9.90
CA ILE A 23 -4.30 2.30 -8.58
C ILE A 23 -3.47 1.03 -8.73
N ILE A 24 -2.26 1.06 -8.17
CA ILE A 24 -1.35 -0.07 -8.04
C ILE A 24 -1.19 -0.31 -6.54
N SER A 25 -1.81 -1.36 -6.01
CA SER A 25 -1.71 -1.71 -4.60
C SER A 25 -0.53 -2.64 -4.35
N VAL A 26 0.17 -2.44 -3.22
CA VAL A 26 1.35 -3.19 -2.82
C VAL A 26 1.17 -3.65 -1.38
N GLY A 27 1.17 -4.95 -1.16
CA GLY A 27 1.13 -5.57 0.17
C GLY A 27 2.47 -6.17 0.56
N SER A 28 2.43 -7.21 1.38
CA SER A 28 3.54 -8.06 1.76
C SER A 28 3.05 -9.47 2.06
N LEU A 29 3.96 -10.41 2.19
CA LEU A 29 3.70 -11.78 2.60
C LEU A 29 4.55 -12.09 3.84
N GLU A 30 3.99 -11.83 5.02
CA GLU A 30 4.73 -11.90 6.28
C GLU A 30 3.84 -12.34 7.46
N GLN A 31 4.49 -12.69 8.56
CA GLN A 31 3.81 -13.09 9.78
C GLN A 31 2.94 -11.97 10.36
N HIS A 32 1.76 -12.32 10.87
CA HIS A 32 0.83 -11.43 11.56
C HIS A 32 0.27 -12.13 12.82
N GLY A 33 1.18 -12.50 13.72
CA GLY A 33 0.82 -13.30 14.89
C GLY A 33 0.26 -14.68 14.53
N ALA A 34 -0.39 -15.34 15.50
CA ALA A 34 -0.95 -16.67 15.28
C ALA A 34 -2.41 -16.66 14.77
N HIS A 35 -3.02 -15.48 14.65
CA HIS A 35 -4.46 -15.31 14.42
C HIS A 35 -4.83 -14.70 13.07
N LEU A 36 -3.92 -14.02 12.39
CA LEU A 36 -4.12 -13.47 11.06
C LEU A 36 -3.35 -14.28 10.01
N PRO A 37 -3.82 -14.31 8.74
CA PRO A 37 -3.08 -14.93 7.65
C PRO A 37 -1.83 -14.12 7.29
N ILE A 38 -0.84 -14.79 6.70
CA ILE A 38 0.39 -14.15 6.23
C ILE A 38 0.18 -13.20 5.04
N THR A 39 -1.02 -13.15 4.49
CA THR A 39 -1.44 -12.26 3.39
C THR A 39 -2.14 -11.00 3.87
N THR A 40 -2.15 -10.73 5.17
CA THR A 40 -2.95 -9.65 5.79
C THR A 40 -2.75 -8.30 5.10
N ASP A 41 -1.52 -7.88 4.87
CA ASP A 41 -1.20 -6.61 4.18
C ASP A 41 -1.81 -6.54 2.79
N SER A 42 -1.66 -7.64 2.05
CA SER A 42 -2.19 -7.75 0.68
C SER A 42 -3.73 -7.77 0.68
N ASP A 43 -4.34 -8.50 1.61
CA ASP A 43 -5.80 -8.61 1.70
C ASP A 43 -6.42 -7.23 2.06
N ILE A 44 -5.86 -6.53 3.04
CA ILE A 44 -6.32 -5.20 3.47
C ILE A 44 -6.18 -4.17 2.36
N VAL A 45 -4.98 -4.05 1.76
CA VAL A 45 -4.75 -3.03 0.74
C VAL A 45 -5.55 -3.28 -0.54
N THR A 46 -5.79 -4.55 -0.88
CA THR A 46 -6.64 -4.93 -2.02
C THR A 46 -8.07 -4.45 -1.82
N GLU A 47 -8.64 -4.67 -0.64
CA GLU A 47 -10.01 -4.24 -0.33
C GLU A 47 -10.14 -2.72 -0.32
N ILE A 48 -9.16 -2.01 0.29
CA ILE A 48 -9.15 -0.55 0.30
C ILE A 48 -9.05 0.00 -1.13
N ALA A 49 -8.15 -0.56 -1.96
CA ALA A 49 -7.98 -0.16 -3.36
C ALA A 49 -9.25 -0.38 -4.17
N SER A 50 -9.92 -1.53 -3.99
CA SER A 50 -11.18 -1.85 -4.66
C SER A 50 -12.30 -0.87 -4.27
N ARG A 51 -12.48 -0.61 -2.97
CA ARG A 51 -13.49 0.36 -2.49
C ARG A 51 -13.19 1.78 -2.99
N LEU A 52 -11.91 2.20 -2.99
CA LEU A 52 -11.48 3.50 -3.50
C LEU A 52 -11.75 3.61 -5.02
N ALA A 53 -11.37 2.58 -5.78
CA ALA A 53 -11.61 2.53 -7.22
C ALA A 53 -13.09 2.62 -7.57
N LYS A 54 -13.94 1.89 -6.83
CA LYS A 54 -15.40 1.94 -6.98
C LYS A 54 -15.95 3.35 -6.67
N LYS A 55 -15.46 3.98 -5.60
CA LYS A 55 -15.93 5.30 -5.15
C LYS A 55 -15.53 6.43 -6.10
N CYS A 56 -14.32 6.37 -6.66
CA CYS A 56 -13.74 7.45 -7.48
C CYS A 56 -13.81 7.17 -8.99
N GLY A 57 -14.26 6.01 -9.43
CA GLY A 57 -14.27 5.63 -10.84
C GLY A 57 -12.89 5.29 -11.40
N PHE A 58 -11.92 4.94 -10.53
CA PHE A 58 -10.55 4.59 -10.92
C PHE A 58 -10.44 3.15 -11.42
N ILE A 59 -9.34 2.83 -12.10
CA ILE A 59 -8.95 1.46 -12.43
C ILE A 59 -8.04 0.97 -11.31
N VAL A 60 -8.28 -0.25 -10.79
CA VAL A 60 -7.35 -0.92 -9.88
C VAL A 60 -6.75 -2.13 -10.58
N LEU A 61 -5.41 -2.25 -10.51
CA LEU A 61 -4.67 -3.42 -11.01
C LEU A 61 -4.62 -4.51 -9.95
N PRO A 62 -4.33 -5.77 -10.32
CA PRO A 62 -4.04 -6.83 -9.36
C PRO A 62 -2.95 -6.39 -8.39
N THR A 63 -3.14 -6.71 -7.11
CA THR A 63 -2.21 -6.33 -6.03
C THR A 63 -0.86 -7.03 -6.19
N ILE A 64 0.22 -6.31 -5.95
CA ILE A 64 1.56 -6.88 -5.78
C ILE A 64 1.63 -7.43 -4.36
N ASN A 65 1.63 -8.77 -4.24
CA ASN A 65 1.53 -9.46 -2.95
C ASN A 65 2.87 -9.65 -2.23
N TYR A 66 3.98 -9.29 -2.85
CA TYR A 66 5.31 -9.41 -2.27
C TYR A 66 5.89 -8.03 -2.02
N GLY A 67 6.41 -7.83 -0.82
CA GLY A 67 6.97 -6.59 -0.34
C GLY A 67 8.37 -6.75 0.27
N VAL A 68 8.86 -5.69 0.88
CA VAL A 68 10.12 -5.62 1.61
C VAL A 68 9.83 -5.83 3.08
N SER A 69 10.21 -6.95 3.66
CA SER A 69 9.87 -7.34 5.04
C SER A 69 11.02 -7.97 5.83
N TYR A 70 12.25 -7.52 5.58
CA TYR A 70 13.45 -8.00 6.27
C TYR A 70 13.42 -7.80 7.79
N GLU A 71 12.68 -6.81 8.28
CA GLU A 71 12.52 -6.53 9.68
C GLU A 71 11.88 -7.70 10.44
N HIS A 72 11.14 -8.56 9.77
CA HIS A 72 10.47 -9.72 10.36
C HIS A 72 11.36 -10.94 10.52
N ASP A 73 12.60 -10.97 9.97
CA ASP A 73 13.51 -12.10 10.14
C ASP A 73 13.81 -12.36 11.63
N PRO A 74 13.87 -13.63 12.10
CA PRO A 74 13.66 -14.89 11.38
C PRO A 74 12.20 -15.41 11.39
N LEU A 75 11.21 -14.58 11.70
CA LEU A 75 9.80 -14.95 11.60
C LEU A 75 9.42 -15.13 10.13
N THR A 76 8.32 -15.84 9.88
CA THR A 76 7.87 -16.14 8.51
C THR A 76 7.65 -14.86 7.70
N ASN A 77 8.40 -14.71 6.62
CA ASN A 77 8.19 -13.72 5.59
C ASN A 77 8.69 -14.26 4.24
N VAL A 78 8.14 -13.73 3.16
CA VAL A 78 8.64 -13.98 1.78
C VAL A 78 8.85 -12.62 1.15
N ASN A 79 10.03 -12.07 1.30
CA ASN A 79 10.33 -10.71 0.91
C ASN A 79 11.08 -10.62 -0.43
N ILE A 80 11.03 -9.46 -1.04
CA ILE A 80 11.83 -9.08 -2.20
C ILE A 80 12.72 -7.90 -1.83
N ALA A 81 13.83 -7.73 -2.55
CA ALA A 81 14.72 -6.59 -2.31
C ALA A 81 14.04 -5.26 -2.71
N ASP A 82 14.38 -4.18 -2.02
CA ASP A 82 13.88 -2.82 -2.26
C ASP A 82 13.95 -2.43 -3.73
N TYR A 83 15.12 -2.64 -4.35
CA TYR A 83 15.34 -2.30 -5.74
C TYR A 83 14.47 -3.15 -6.70
N ASN A 84 14.12 -4.38 -6.35
CA ASN A 84 13.22 -5.21 -7.15
C ASN A 84 11.78 -4.69 -7.10
N LEU A 85 11.31 -4.25 -5.93
CA LEU A 85 10.00 -3.63 -5.81
C LEU A 85 9.94 -2.34 -6.63
N GLU A 86 10.97 -1.50 -6.55
CA GLU A 86 11.11 -0.28 -7.35
C GLU A 86 11.05 -0.57 -8.85
N GLU A 87 11.81 -1.58 -9.33
CA GLU A 87 11.87 -1.99 -10.74
C GLU A 87 10.52 -2.55 -11.25
N ILE A 88 9.85 -3.40 -10.46
CA ILE A 88 8.52 -3.93 -10.81
C ILE A 88 7.53 -2.77 -11.01
N LEU A 89 7.44 -1.87 -10.06
CA LEU A 89 6.54 -0.72 -10.12
C LEU A 89 6.88 0.23 -11.27
N PHE A 90 8.16 0.49 -11.47
CA PHE A 90 8.64 1.29 -12.59
C PHE A 90 8.23 0.70 -13.94
N ASN A 91 8.42 -0.62 -14.12
CA ASN A 91 8.07 -1.31 -15.36
C ASN A 91 6.55 -1.31 -15.61
N ILE A 92 5.73 -1.50 -14.55
CA ILE A 92 4.27 -1.42 -14.66
C ILE A 92 3.84 -0.01 -15.11
N ILE A 93 4.34 1.04 -14.46
CA ILE A 93 4.00 2.42 -14.79
C ILE A 93 4.43 2.77 -16.21
N THR A 94 5.64 2.35 -16.61
CA THR A 94 6.17 2.59 -17.96
C THR A 94 5.35 1.87 -19.03
N SER A 95 4.94 0.62 -18.78
CA SER A 95 4.08 -0.15 -19.69
C SER A 95 2.73 0.53 -19.89
N LEU A 96 2.09 0.97 -18.81
CA LEU A 96 0.83 1.71 -18.89
C LEU A 96 0.98 3.03 -19.65
N PHE A 97 2.07 3.73 -19.45
CA PHE A 97 2.39 4.97 -20.17
C PHE A 97 2.47 4.73 -21.68
N HIS A 98 3.17 3.68 -22.12
CA HIS A 98 3.28 3.34 -23.53
C HIS A 98 1.95 2.92 -24.16
N MET A 99 1.06 2.29 -23.40
CA MET A 99 -0.27 1.92 -23.88
C MET A 99 -1.21 3.13 -24.05
N ALA A 100 -0.99 4.21 -23.30
CA ALA A 100 -1.83 5.40 -23.29
C ALA A 100 -1.01 6.70 -23.45
N PRO A 101 -0.24 6.85 -24.55
CA PRO A 101 0.55 8.05 -24.77
C PRO A 101 -0.36 9.27 -24.91
N GLY A 102 0.04 10.35 -24.29
CA GLY A 102 -0.59 11.65 -24.44
C GLY A 102 -0.11 12.38 -25.70
N LYS A 103 -0.34 13.69 -25.75
CA LYS A 103 0.18 14.53 -26.83
C LYS A 103 1.66 14.79 -26.63
N GLU A 104 2.43 14.66 -27.70
CA GLU A 104 3.79 15.17 -27.73
C GLU A 104 3.76 16.69 -27.91
N THR A 105 4.43 17.40 -27.01
CA THR A 105 4.57 18.84 -27.11
C THR A 105 6.03 19.20 -26.77
N ARG A 106 6.74 19.81 -27.71
CA ARG A 106 8.16 20.22 -27.57
C ARG A 106 9.09 19.07 -27.15
N GLY A 107 8.94 17.88 -27.77
CA GLY A 107 9.74 16.69 -27.48
C GLY A 107 9.41 16.01 -26.14
N LYS A 108 8.32 16.39 -25.47
CA LYS A 108 7.84 15.76 -24.24
C LYS A 108 6.49 15.09 -24.50
N VAL A 109 6.41 13.78 -24.22
CA VAL A 109 5.15 13.04 -24.25
C VAL A 109 4.52 13.06 -22.86
N THR A 110 3.29 13.59 -22.74
CA THR A 110 2.55 13.59 -21.48
C THR A 110 1.68 12.34 -21.39
N SER A 111 1.56 11.74 -20.19
CA SER A 111 0.57 10.69 -19.95
C SER A 111 -0.81 11.28 -19.75
N LYS A 112 -1.84 10.58 -20.22
CA LYS A 112 -3.23 10.86 -19.84
C LYS A 112 -3.59 10.18 -18.52
N LEU A 113 -2.73 9.30 -18.02
CA LEU A 113 -2.95 8.54 -16.80
C LEU A 113 -2.34 9.27 -15.61
N SER A 114 -3.03 9.21 -14.50
CA SER A 114 -2.48 9.45 -13.18
C SER A 114 -2.30 8.13 -12.46
N TYR A 115 -1.30 8.04 -11.58
CA TYR A 115 -0.96 6.80 -10.90
C TYR A 115 -1.03 7.00 -9.39
N ILE A 116 -1.65 6.06 -8.71
CA ILE A 116 -1.66 5.97 -7.25
C ILE A 116 -1.02 4.64 -6.87
N ILE A 117 0.09 4.69 -6.14
CA ILE A 117 0.61 3.52 -5.45
C ILE A 117 -0.01 3.53 -4.06
N LEU A 118 -0.78 2.49 -3.73
CA LEU A 118 -1.39 2.33 -2.41
C LEU A 118 -0.63 1.26 -1.64
N ASN A 119 0.04 1.69 -0.57
CA ASN A 119 0.88 0.85 0.25
C ASN A 119 0.08 0.21 1.39
N GLY A 120 0.21 -1.09 1.54
CA GLY A 120 -0.39 -1.90 2.60
C GLY A 120 0.59 -2.36 3.68
N HIS A 121 1.92 -2.16 3.50
CA HIS A 121 2.95 -2.69 4.38
C HIS A 121 4.01 -1.65 4.72
N HIS A 122 4.35 -1.52 6.02
CA HIS A 122 5.28 -0.49 6.50
C HIS A 122 6.69 -0.62 5.90
N GLY A 123 7.22 -1.83 5.77
CA GLY A 123 8.55 -2.10 5.22
C GLY A 123 8.74 -1.63 3.77
N ASN A 124 7.66 -1.50 3.00
CA ASN A 124 7.71 -0.98 1.63
C ASN A 124 8.03 0.53 1.56
N ALA A 125 7.85 1.29 2.65
CA ALA A 125 7.86 2.75 2.62
C ALA A 125 9.17 3.34 2.05
N GLY A 126 10.33 2.73 2.38
CA GLY A 126 11.63 3.15 1.87
C GLY A 126 11.73 3.02 0.34
N ALA A 127 11.42 1.84 -0.19
CA ALA A 127 11.44 1.57 -1.63
C ALA A 127 10.48 2.49 -2.40
N LEU A 128 9.27 2.70 -1.86
CA LEU A 128 8.26 3.56 -2.48
C LEU A 128 8.66 5.04 -2.48
N ALA A 129 9.29 5.54 -1.41
CA ALA A 129 9.83 6.90 -1.36
C ALA A 129 10.97 7.10 -2.36
N ASN A 130 11.87 6.10 -2.49
CA ASN A 130 12.94 6.12 -3.48
C ASN A 130 12.39 6.12 -4.91
N LEU A 131 11.39 5.29 -5.20
CA LEU A 131 10.74 5.27 -6.51
C LEU A 131 10.11 6.63 -6.82
N GLU A 132 9.38 7.22 -5.88
CA GLU A 132 8.73 8.51 -6.06
C GLU A 132 9.77 9.61 -6.34
N ALA A 133 10.88 9.64 -5.59
CA ALA A 133 11.99 10.57 -5.81
C ALA A 133 12.64 10.37 -7.19
N LYS A 134 12.94 9.11 -7.57
CA LYS A 134 13.49 8.78 -8.89
C LYS A 134 12.58 9.23 -10.02
N LEU A 135 11.27 9.02 -9.90
CA LEU A 135 10.30 9.45 -10.90
C LEU A 135 10.15 10.97 -10.96
N LYS A 136 10.30 11.69 -9.88
CA LYS A 136 10.32 13.17 -9.87
C LYS A 136 11.60 13.77 -10.45
N ASP A 137 12.78 13.25 -10.10
CA ASP A 137 14.08 13.85 -10.46
C ASP A 137 14.59 13.47 -11.85
N LYS A 138 14.56 12.20 -12.22
CA LYS A 138 15.20 11.72 -13.46
C LYS A 138 14.48 12.18 -14.72
N TYR A 139 13.26 12.56 -14.59
CA TYR A 139 12.41 12.81 -15.72
C TYR A 139 12.28 14.28 -16.06
N LEU A 140 12.91 15.12 -15.25
CA LEU A 140 13.05 16.53 -15.57
C LEU A 140 14.23 16.83 -16.50
N GLY A 141 15.05 15.85 -16.90
CA GLY A 141 16.10 16.27 -17.81
C GLY A 141 17.08 15.32 -18.48
N LYS A 142 17.44 14.16 -17.96
CA LYS A 142 18.55 13.40 -18.57
C LYS A 142 18.38 11.88 -18.42
N GLY A 143 17.99 11.18 -19.50
CA GLY A 143 18.23 9.76 -19.62
C GLY A 143 17.07 8.85 -20.02
N PHE A 144 15.83 9.28 -19.88
CA PHE A 144 14.66 8.56 -20.42
C PHE A 144 13.76 9.56 -21.16
N PRO A 145 13.86 9.66 -22.49
CA PRO A 145 13.08 10.63 -23.26
C PRO A 145 11.57 10.41 -23.22
N HIS A 146 11.11 9.31 -22.63
CA HIS A 146 9.70 8.88 -22.61
C HIS A 146 9.16 8.58 -21.21
N ALA A 147 9.68 9.24 -20.18
CA ALA A 147 9.18 9.05 -18.85
C ALA A 147 7.72 9.52 -18.67
N PRO A 148 6.93 8.77 -17.91
CA PRO A 148 5.53 9.10 -17.70
C PRO A 148 5.37 10.43 -16.96
N GLN A 149 5.06 11.49 -17.71
CA GLN A 149 4.65 12.77 -17.10
C GLN A 149 3.19 12.69 -16.65
N GLY A 150 2.88 11.69 -15.86
CA GLY A 150 1.63 11.57 -15.14
C GLY A 150 1.80 12.02 -13.69
N LYS A 151 0.72 12.41 -13.05
CA LYS A 151 0.73 12.65 -11.60
C LYS A 151 0.89 11.31 -10.89
N LEU A 152 2.06 11.04 -10.27
CA LEU A 152 2.26 9.92 -9.36
C LEU A 152 2.03 10.38 -7.92
N ARG A 153 1.30 9.58 -7.15
CA ARG A 153 1.13 9.71 -5.71
C ARG A 153 1.37 8.37 -5.03
N VAL A 154 2.05 8.40 -3.91
CA VAL A 154 2.26 7.24 -3.04
C VAL A 154 1.52 7.51 -1.73
N TYR A 155 0.62 6.60 -1.36
CA TYR A 155 -0.14 6.68 -0.13
C TYR A 155 -0.01 5.40 0.67
N SER A 156 0.24 5.52 1.97
CA SER A 156 0.10 4.40 2.93
C SER A 156 -1.26 4.54 3.60
N TYR A 157 -2.09 3.49 3.58
CA TYR A 157 -3.50 3.58 3.97
C TYR A 157 -3.70 4.06 5.41
N TRP A 158 -2.77 3.73 6.32
CA TRP A 158 -2.85 4.10 7.73
C TRP A 158 -2.70 5.59 8.01
N HIS A 159 -2.21 6.38 7.07
CA HIS A 159 -2.20 7.85 7.21
C HIS A 159 -3.59 8.48 7.01
N PHE A 160 -4.60 7.69 6.66
CA PHE A 160 -5.96 8.15 6.36
C PHE A 160 -7.00 7.71 7.40
N MET A 161 -6.55 7.35 8.60
CA MET A 161 -7.38 7.07 9.77
C MET A 161 -6.84 7.82 10.99
N GLU A 162 -7.71 8.12 11.95
CA GLU A 162 -7.31 8.79 13.20
C GLU A 162 -6.66 7.84 14.20
N HIS A 163 -7.04 6.55 14.14
CA HIS A 163 -6.50 5.56 15.07
C HIS A 163 -5.03 5.26 14.77
N GLU A 164 -4.21 5.14 15.80
CA GLU A 164 -2.80 4.78 15.67
C GLU A 164 -2.66 3.40 15.00
N PHE A 165 -1.73 3.31 14.05
CA PHE A 165 -1.44 2.09 13.32
C PHE A 165 -0.76 1.07 14.24
N ASP A 166 -1.11 -0.21 14.06
CA ASP A 166 -0.52 -1.34 14.77
C ASP A 166 -0.08 -2.43 13.78
N HIS A 167 0.50 -3.52 14.27
CA HIS A 167 0.80 -4.69 13.45
C HIS A 167 0.19 -5.95 14.08
N ALA A 168 -0.71 -6.58 13.36
CA ALA A 168 -1.53 -7.68 13.87
C ALA A 168 -2.25 -7.34 15.20
N GLY A 169 -2.47 -6.06 15.48
CA GLY A 169 -3.13 -5.56 16.68
C GLY A 169 -4.62 -5.33 16.47
N PHE A 170 -5.17 -4.34 17.19
CA PHE A 170 -6.60 -4.03 17.16
C PHE A 170 -7.08 -3.58 15.77
N VAL A 171 -6.31 -2.70 15.10
CA VAL A 171 -6.70 -2.11 13.82
C VAL A 171 -6.70 -3.16 12.72
N GLU A 172 -5.55 -3.81 12.47
CA GLU A 172 -5.45 -4.80 11.39
C GLU A 172 -6.35 -6.00 11.62
N THR A 173 -6.48 -6.46 12.87
CA THR A 173 -7.41 -7.56 13.20
C THR A 173 -8.85 -7.17 12.94
N SER A 174 -9.25 -5.94 13.27
CA SER A 174 -10.60 -5.43 12.97
C SER A 174 -10.85 -5.31 11.47
N LEU A 175 -9.88 -4.77 10.72
CA LEU A 175 -9.95 -4.69 9.26
C LEU A 175 -10.12 -6.09 8.64
N MET A 176 -9.31 -7.06 9.08
CA MET A 176 -9.40 -8.43 8.59
C MET A 176 -10.71 -9.13 8.96
N LEU A 177 -11.26 -8.87 10.15
CA LEU A 177 -12.60 -9.35 10.54
C LEU A 177 -13.72 -8.78 9.65
N ALA A 178 -13.53 -7.58 9.11
CA ALA A 178 -14.50 -6.96 8.22
C ALA A 178 -14.46 -7.53 6.79
N ILE A 179 -13.29 -7.99 6.33
CA ILE A 179 -13.07 -8.39 4.93
C ILE A 179 -12.90 -9.89 4.72
N SER A 180 -12.71 -10.67 5.79
CA SER A 180 -12.35 -12.08 5.68
C SER A 180 -12.90 -12.90 6.86
N ASP A 181 -13.19 -14.18 6.59
CA ASP A 181 -13.53 -15.20 7.60
C ASP A 181 -12.31 -16.00 8.11
N LYS A 182 -11.09 -15.65 7.61
CA LYS A 182 -9.85 -16.38 7.94
C LYS A 182 -9.26 -16.07 9.32
N VAL A 183 -9.80 -15.07 10.03
CA VAL A 183 -9.28 -14.62 11.34
C VAL A 183 -9.56 -15.67 12.43
N LYS A 184 -8.51 -16.08 13.14
CA LYS A 184 -8.57 -17.08 14.22
C LYS A 184 -8.56 -16.42 15.60
N MET A 185 -9.64 -15.69 15.97
CA MET A 185 -9.70 -14.92 17.22
C MET A 185 -9.32 -15.72 18.48
N LYS A 186 -9.59 -17.03 18.53
CA LYS A 186 -9.15 -17.91 19.64
C LYS A 186 -7.63 -17.97 19.80
N LYS A 187 -6.86 -17.61 18.78
CA LYS A 187 -5.38 -17.55 18.79
C LYS A 187 -4.86 -16.13 18.98
N ALA A 188 -5.71 -15.11 19.00
CA ALA A 188 -5.32 -13.72 19.23
C ALA A 188 -4.73 -13.56 20.64
N LYS A 189 -3.56 -12.96 20.71
CA LYS A 189 -2.86 -12.67 21.98
C LYS A 189 -2.28 -11.28 21.91
N LYS A 190 -2.39 -10.55 23.00
CA LYS A 190 -1.74 -9.26 23.19
C LYS A 190 -0.24 -9.38 22.92
N GLY A 191 0.28 -8.43 22.17
CA GLY A 191 1.70 -8.29 21.87
C GLY A 191 2.36 -7.13 22.58
N PHE A 192 3.39 -6.58 21.94
CA PHE A 192 4.08 -5.39 22.40
C PHE A 192 3.16 -4.16 22.34
N THR A 193 3.28 -3.27 23.32
CA THR A 193 2.59 -1.97 23.31
C THR A 193 3.52 -0.88 23.83
N THR A 194 3.34 0.34 23.32
CA THR A 194 4.12 1.52 23.75
C THR A 194 3.63 2.15 25.05
N LYS A 195 2.56 1.60 25.65
CA LYS A 195 1.93 2.15 26.85
C LYS A 195 2.92 2.24 28.01
N GLY A 196 3.10 3.44 28.56
CA GLY A 196 3.99 3.71 29.70
C GLY A 196 5.45 3.95 29.32
N LEU A 197 5.79 3.93 28.04
CA LEU A 197 7.13 4.27 27.56
C LEU A 197 7.26 5.78 27.33
N SER A 198 8.47 6.32 27.55
CA SER A 198 8.81 7.68 27.18
C SER A 198 8.96 7.82 25.65
N GLU A 199 8.81 9.04 25.13
CA GLU A 199 9.03 9.31 23.72
C GLU A 199 10.42 8.89 23.20
N LYS A 200 11.46 8.99 24.04
CA LYS A 200 12.82 8.58 23.70
C LYS A 200 12.89 7.05 23.49
N GLU A 201 12.23 6.29 24.37
CA GLU A 201 12.14 4.83 24.25
C GLU A 201 11.33 4.44 23.03
N ILE A 202 10.20 5.08 22.79
CA ILE A 202 9.36 4.83 21.59
C ILE A 202 10.18 5.07 20.31
N ARG A 203 10.90 6.18 20.19
CA ARG A 203 11.77 6.45 19.03
C ARG A 203 12.84 5.39 18.84
N ARG A 204 13.47 4.93 19.92
CA ARG A 204 14.48 3.86 19.88
C ARG A 204 13.88 2.53 19.40
N ILE A 205 12.70 2.19 19.91
CA ILE A 205 12.01 0.95 19.58
C ILE A 205 11.51 0.97 18.12
N ASN A 206 10.93 2.08 17.68
CA ASN A 206 10.51 2.25 16.29
C ASN A 206 11.70 2.09 15.33
N LYS A 207 12.86 2.69 15.65
CA LYS A 207 14.06 2.50 14.84
C LYS A 207 14.49 1.02 14.82
N LEU A 208 14.54 0.37 16.00
CA LEU A 208 14.93 -1.04 16.09
C LEU A 208 13.99 -1.94 15.31
N SER A 209 12.68 -1.70 15.38
CA SER A 209 11.67 -2.56 14.74
C SER A 209 11.73 -2.54 13.21
N THR A 210 12.32 -1.51 12.61
CA THR A 210 12.47 -1.38 11.16
C THR A 210 13.84 -1.85 10.63
N GLU A 211 14.77 -2.22 11.51
CA GLU A 211 16.06 -2.81 11.12
C GLU A 211 15.87 -4.28 10.72
N PRO A 212 16.69 -4.85 9.81
CA PRO A 212 16.63 -6.28 9.49
C PRO A 212 16.67 -7.16 10.74
N GLY A 213 15.66 -8.02 10.90
CA GLY A 213 15.49 -8.86 12.09
C GLY A 213 15.23 -8.09 13.38
N GLY A 214 14.77 -6.86 13.29
CA GLY A 214 14.53 -5.99 14.44
C GLY A 214 13.14 -6.17 15.06
N PHE A 215 12.13 -6.42 14.23
CA PHE A 215 10.74 -6.52 14.68
C PHE A 215 10.54 -7.62 15.75
N PRO A 216 11.02 -8.88 15.61
CA PRO A 216 10.87 -9.91 16.63
C PRO A 216 11.64 -9.62 17.95
N LYS A 217 12.64 -8.75 17.93
CA LYS A 217 13.32 -8.30 19.15
C LYS A 217 12.41 -7.43 20.02
N VAL A 218 11.46 -6.74 19.39
CA VAL A 218 10.44 -5.91 20.05
C VAL A 218 9.16 -6.70 20.27
N ALA A 219 8.58 -7.26 19.23
CA ALA A 219 7.30 -7.96 19.22
C ALA A 219 7.50 -9.48 19.07
N LYS A 220 7.91 -10.16 20.15
CA LYS A 220 8.33 -11.58 20.15
C LYS A 220 7.29 -12.55 19.60
N ASN A 221 5.99 -12.26 19.79
CA ASN A 221 4.90 -13.09 19.27
C ASN A 221 4.37 -12.61 17.92
N GLY A 222 5.07 -11.68 17.27
CA GLY A 222 4.68 -11.12 15.99
C GLY A 222 3.49 -10.16 16.05
N VAL A 223 3.16 -9.61 17.23
CA VAL A 223 2.04 -8.69 17.42
C VAL A 223 2.52 -7.39 18.06
N TRP A 224 2.22 -6.27 17.43
CA TRP A 224 2.37 -4.94 18.03
C TRP A 224 0.99 -4.35 18.21
N GLY A 225 0.50 -4.36 19.44
CA GLY A 225 -0.86 -3.97 19.82
C GLY A 225 -1.61 -5.03 20.60
N ASP A 226 -2.90 -4.87 20.73
CA ASP A 226 -3.79 -5.80 21.43
C ASP A 226 -5.01 -6.17 20.54
N PRO A 227 -4.98 -7.31 19.85
CA PRO A 227 -6.06 -7.75 18.97
C PRO A 227 -7.29 -8.29 19.69
N THR A 228 -7.23 -8.51 21.01
CA THR A 228 -8.23 -9.30 21.75
C THR A 228 -9.62 -8.66 21.80
N SER A 229 -9.70 -7.33 21.62
CA SER A 229 -10.94 -6.56 21.57
C SER A 229 -11.40 -6.19 20.15
N ALA A 230 -10.68 -6.64 19.12
CA ALA A 230 -11.00 -6.33 17.74
C ALA A 230 -12.37 -6.85 17.31
N THR A 231 -13.11 -6.03 16.55
CA THR A 231 -14.45 -6.39 16.06
C THR A 231 -14.62 -6.09 14.58
N LYS A 232 -15.48 -6.87 13.91
CA LYS A 232 -15.89 -6.60 12.53
C LYS A 232 -16.47 -5.18 12.36
N LYS A 233 -17.25 -4.72 13.35
CA LYS A 233 -17.87 -3.40 13.34
C LYS A 233 -16.84 -2.26 13.33
N ASP A 234 -15.75 -2.41 14.08
CA ASP A 234 -14.68 -1.43 14.08
C ASP A 234 -13.90 -1.47 12.76
N GLY A 235 -13.65 -2.66 12.20
CA GLY A 235 -13.05 -2.80 10.88
C GLY A 235 -13.84 -2.12 9.77
N GLU A 236 -15.16 -2.25 9.75
CA GLU A 236 -16.01 -1.54 8.78
C GLU A 236 -15.94 -0.01 8.96
N LYS A 237 -15.83 0.50 10.21
CA LYS A 237 -15.62 1.94 10.46
C LYS A 237 -14.27 2.40 9.93
N PHE A 238 -13.19 1.66 10.20
CA PHE A 238 -11.85 1.99 9.70
C PHE A 238 -11.80 1.98 8.17
N LEU A 239 -12.38 0.96 7.52
CA LEU A 239 -12.47 0.90 6.06
C LEU A 239 -13.22 2.12 5.49
N ALA A 240 -14.35 2.46 6.08
CA ALA A 240 -15.15 3.60 5.64
C ALA A 240 -14.40 4.93 5.80
N GLU A 241 -13.69 5.11 6.91
CA GLU A 241 -12.87 6.28 7.19
C GLU A 241 -11.71 6.41 6.23
N ILE A 242 -10.89 5.35 6.07
CA ILE A 242 -9.74 5.32 5.17
C ILE A 242 -10.17 5.65 3.74
N VAL A 243 -11.18 4.96 3.21
CA VAL A 243 -11.66 5.17 1.84
C VAL A 243 -12.25 6.56 1.64
N ARG A 244 -12.96 7.11 2.65
CA ARG A 244 -13.49 8.47 2.60
C ARG A 244 -12.37 9.50 2.51
N ASN A 245 -11.35 9.37 3.36
CA ASN A 245 -10.26 10.33 3.47
C ASN A 245 -9.33 10.23 2.25
N LEU A 246 -8.98 9.01 1.79
CA LEU A 246 -8.27 8.79 0.52
C LEU A 246 -9.01 9.40 -0.67
N ALA A 247 -10.32 9.21 -0.76
CA ALA A 247 -11.10 9.75 -1.86
C ALA A 247 -11.10 11.29 -1.88
N LYS A 248 -11.15 11.94 -0.72
CA LYS A 248 -11.02 13.42 -0.62
C LYS A 248 -9.64 13.88 -1.10
N GLU A 249 -8.59 13.23 -0.63
CA GLU A 249 -7.20 13.54 -1.03
C GLU A 249 -7.00 13.37 -2.54
N CYS A 250 -7.48 12.27 -3.10
CA CYS A 250 -7.39 12.01 -4.54
C CYS A 250 -8.13 13.06 -5.37
N GLN A 251 -9.29 13.53 -4.92
CA GLN A 251 -10.06 14.57 -5.63
C GLN A 251 -9.34 15.92 -5.62
N SER A 252 -8.75 16.32 -4.48
CA SER A 252 -8.03 17.58 -4.37
C SER A 252 -6.77 17.59 -5.24
N CYS A 253 -6.03 16.47 -5.31
CA CYS A 253 -4.78 16.37 -6.04
C CYS A 253 -4.92 16.13 -7.56
N LEU A 254 -6.09 15.67 -8.03
CA LEU A 254 -6.31 15.36 -9.46
C LEU A 254 -6.95 16.53 -10.22
N THR A 255 -7.46 17.53 -9.53
CA THR A 255 -8.06 18.75 -10.11
C THR A 255 -7.04 19.82 -10.45
N ASP A 256 -5.84 19.78 -9.90
CA ASP A 256 -4.70 20.65 -10.19
C ASP A 256 -3.82 20.07 -11.32
#